data_463b87f9c22e8c70958f52b06063211c
#
_entry.id   463b87f9c22e8c70958f52b06063211c
#
_cell.length_a   1.000
_cell.length_b   1.000
_cell.length_c   1.000
_cell.angle_alpha   90.00
_cell.angle_beta   90.00
_cell.angle_gamma   90.00
#
_symmetry.space_group_name_H-M   'P 1'
#
loop_
_entity.id
_entity.type
_entity.pdbx_description
1 polymer ?
#
loop_
_entity_poly.entity_id
_entity_poly.type
_entity_poly.pdbx_seq_one_letter_code
_entity_poly.pdbx_strand_id
1 'polypeptide(L)'
;METASLWQARLDSGAADPAEFEAWRAADPRHAAAFARIAGTVHQLERAKRAHPALRPAPVRLASRRRFLAAGGGLMAAGLAGVAFLPSLARARARTGVGEHQRLSPAKGLDLDINTDSTVSWRSGPQTAVWLERGELALAVAPGASPCQLSGGEGRLTVVSGTLNARLRGEALDLMVMEGDCVIIPERTPIFENSGAGVAGRPLTIKSGHAIMATATATRLRPVNEGDVAFTGGWRQGELILDGQTLGTAVDEYNRYLKQRIVIADPQLESVRLGGRFNTRNPDDFLSALNAGFGIHVLRDPSGEIILTK
;
A
#
# COMPACT_ATOMS: atom_id res chain seq x y z
N MET A 1 -10.34 12.15 -23.36
CA MET A 1 -10.91 11.66 -22.08
C MET A 1 -11.81 12.71 -21.44
N GLU A 2 -11.42 13.97 -21.44
CA GLU A 2 -12.16 15.08 -20.86
C GLU A 2 -13.59 15.24 -21.45
N THR A 3 -13.72 15.11 -22.76
CA THR A 3 -15.00 15.22 -23.46
C THR A 3 -15.99 14.08 -23.14
N ALA A 4 -15.50 12.85 -22.90
CA ALA A 4 -16.36 11.71 -22.55
C ALA A 4 -16.93 11.82 -21.13
N SER A 5 -16.18 12.40 -20.17
CA SER A 5 -16.69 12.68 -18.83
C SER A 5 -17.73 13.78 -18.78
N LEU A 6 -17.61 14.79 -19.65
CA LEU A 6 -18.63 15.82 -19.82
C LEU A 6 -19.95 15.25 -20.36
N TRP A 7 -19.87 14.33 -21.33
CA TRP A 7 -21.07 13.66 -21.84
C TRP A 7 -21.73 12.78 -20.77
N GLN A 8 -20.96 12.05 -19.97
CA GLN A 8 -21.52 11.30 -18.85
C GLN A 8 -22.24 12.20 -17.85
N ALA A 9 -21.64 13.32 -17.47
CA ALA A 9 -22.25 14.27 -16.54
C ALA A 9 -23.53 14.92 -17.09
N ARG A 10 -23.58 15.21 -18.40
CA ARG A 10 -24.77 15.75 -19.08
C ARG A 10 -25.91 14.71 -19.15
N LEU A 11 -25.57 13.44 -19.40
CA LEU A 11 -26.55 12.35 -19.39
C LEU A 11 -27.11 12.11 -18.00
N ASP A 12 -26.27 12.12 -16.96
CA ASP A 12 -26.67 11.91 -15.57
C ASP A 12 -27.55 13.07 -15.04
N SER A 13 -27.35 14.28 -15.54
CA SER A 13 -28.15 15.46 -15.19
C SER A 13 -29.40 15.67 -16.04
N GLY A 14 -29.61 14.86 -17.09
CA GLY A 14 -30.69 15.00 -18.03
C GLY A 14 -30.55 16.21 -19.00
N ALA A 15 -29.35 16.82 -19.05
CA ALA A 15 -29.05 17.98 -19.88
C ALA A 15 -28.44 17.63 -21.24
N ALA A 16 -28.32 16.35 -21.59
CA ALA A 16 -27.76 15.88 -22.85
C ALA A 16 -28.85 15.77 -23.92
N ASP A 17 -28.59 16.33 -25.11
CA ASP A 17 -29.36 15.98 -26.31
C ASP A 17 -28.89 14.59 -26.81
N PRO A 18 -29.79 13.60 -26.88
CA PRO A 18 -29.44 12.25 -27.35
C PRO A 18 -28.88 12.22 -28.78
N ALA A 19 -29.35 13.12 -29.67
CA ALA A 19 -28.88 13.16 -31.04
C ALA A 19 -27.45 13.70 -31.13
N GLU A 20 -27.13 14.74 -30.37
CA GLU A 20 -25.75 15.27 -30.29
C GLU A 20 -24.79 14.25 -29.67
N PHE A 21 -25.24 13.53 -28.66
CA PHE A 21 -24.42 12.47 -28.04
C PHE A 21 -24.10 11.34 -29.01
N GLU A 22 -25.11 10.86 -29.76
CA GLU A 22 -24.89 9.81 -30.76
C GLU A 22 -24.01 10.29 -31.92
N ALA A 23 -24.17 11.52 -32.39
CA ALA A 23 -23.30 12.08 -33.39
C ALA A 23 -21.83 12.17 -32.92
N TRP A 24 -21.60 12.63 -31.69
CA TRP A 24 -20.27 12.65 -31.11
C TRP A 24 -19.69 11.23 -30.94
N ARG A 25 -20.48 10.27 -30.49
CA ARG A 25 -20.06 8.88 -30.30
C ARG A 25 -19.68 8.19 -31.62
N ALA A 26 -20.42 8.49 -32.70
CA ALA A 26 -20.20 7.93 -34.03
C ALA A 26 -19.03 8.60 -34.79
N ALA A 27 -18.64 9.81 -34.41
CA ALA A 27 -17.60 10.59 -35.11
C ALA A 27 -16.20 9.97 -35.03
N ASP A 28 -15.87 9.25 -33.95
CA ASP A 28 -14.61 8.52 -33.79
C ASP A 28 -14.81 7.29 -32.88
N PRO A 29 -14.34 6.08 -33.31
CA PRO A 29 -14.41 4.87 -32.48
C PRO A 29 -13.76 5.03 -31.08
N ARG A 30 -12.78 5.94 -30.95
CA ARG A 30 -12.15 6.28 -29.67
C ARG A 30 -13.11 6.95 -28.69
N HIS A 31 -14.09 7.69 -29.17
CA HIS A 31 -15.12 8.33 -28.35
C HIS A 31 -16.01 7.27 -27.68
N ALA A 32 -16.47 6.29 -28.45
CA ALA A 32 -17.26 5.18 -27.93
C ALA A 32 -16.49 4.37 -26.86
N ALA A 33 -15.21 4.08 -27.11
CA ALA A 33 -14.35 3.38 -26.16
C ALA A 33 -14.06 4.18 -24.89
N ALA A 34 -13.85 5.50 -25.00
CA ALA A 34 -13.64 6.38 -23.86
C ALA A 34 -14.90 6.50 -22.99
N PHE A 35 -16.06 6.65 -23.63
CA PHE A 35 -17.34 6.73 -22.93
C PHE A 35 -17.68 5.41 -22.21
N ALA A 36 -17.50 4.26 -22.86
CA ALA A 36 -17.74 2.94 -22.27
C ALA A 36 -16.90 2.68 -21.01
N ARG A 37 -15.64 3.15 -20.97
CA ARG A 37 -14.79 3.05 -19.78
C ARG A 37 -15.33 3.88 -18.62
N ILE A 38 -15.77 5.10 -18.89
CA ILE A 38 -16.30 6.01 -17.85
C ILE A 38 -17.64 5.49 -17.34
N ALA A 39 -18.56 5.12 -18.22
CA ALA A 39 -19.85 4.56 -17.85
C ALA A 39 -19.71 3.26 -17.04
N GLY A 40 -18.76 2.39 -17.41
CA GLY A 40 -18.43 1.19 -16.65
C GLY A 40 -17.95 1.48 -15.23
N THR A 41 -17.11 2.49 -15.05
CA THR A 41 -16.61 2.91 -13.73
C THR A 41 -17.74 3.49 -12.85
N VAL A 42 -18.59 4.34 -13.43
CA VAL A 42 -19.77 4.89 -12.73
C VAL A 42 -20.74 3.78 -12.31
N HIS A 43 -21.00 2.82 -13.20
CA HIS A 43 -21.87 1.70 -12.90
C HIS A 43 -21.32 0.79 -11.78
N GLN A 44 -20.01 0.55 -11.75
CA GLN A 44 -19.35 -0.18 -10.66
C GLN A 44 -19.46 0.57 -9.32
N LEU A 45 -19.29 1.90 -9.34
CA LEU A 45 -19.44 2.73 -8.15
C LEU A 45 -20.88 2.72 -7.61
N GLU A 46 -21.89 2.78 -8.49
CA GLU A 46 -23.30 2.68 -8.11
C GLU A 46 -23.66 1.30 -7.56
N ARG A 47 -23.09 0.22 -8.11
CA ARG A 47 -23.24 -1.13 -7.55
C ARG A 47 -22.61 -1.24 -6.17
N ALA A 48 -21.43 -0.67 -5.96
CA ALA A 48 -20.76 -0.64 -4.66
C ALA A 48 -21.56 0.15 -3.62
N LYS A 49 -22.14 1.30 -3.99
CA LYS A 49 -23.04 2.09 -3.13
C LYS A 49 -24.31 1.34 -2.73
N ARG A 50 -24.87 0.52 -3.63
CA ARG A 50 -26.05 -0.32 -3.34
C ARG A 50 -25.72 -1.51 -2.45
N ALA A 51 -24.53 -2.09 -2.63
CA ALA A 51 -24.06 -3.23 -1.82
C ALA A 51 -23.67 -2.81 -0.38
N HIS A 52 -23.33 -1.52 -0.16
CA HIS A 52 -22.93 -1.01 1.15
C HIS A 52 -23.73 0.25 1.52
N PRO A 53 -24.97 0.11 2.06
CA PRO A 53 -25.83 1.25 2.40
C PRO A 53 -25.22 2.23 3.42
N ALA A 54 -24.19 1.79 4.19
CA ALA A 54 -23.46 2.64 5.15
C ALA A 54 -22.60 3.73 4.49
N LEU A 55 -22.40 3.69 3.16
CA LEU A 55 -21.66 4.72 2.39
C LEU A 55 -22.54 5.88 1.92
N ARG A 56 -23.82 5.91 2.26
CA ARG A 56 -24.68 7.06 1.97
C ARG A 56 -24.31 8.20 2.90
N PRO A 57 -23.85 9.36 2.39
CA PRO A 57 -23.70 10.54 3.23
C PRO A 57 -25.05 10.90 3.81
N ALA A 58 -25.14 11.00 5.13
CA ALA A 58 -26.33 11.52 5.79
C ALA A 58 -26.60 12.94 5.29
N PRO A 59 -27.87 13.33 5.03
CA PRO A 59 -28.17 14.68 4.59
C PRO A 59 -27.74 15.66 5.69
N VAL A 60 -26.71 16.46 5.39
CA VAL A 60 -26.30 17.57 6.26
C VAL A 60 -27.42 18.60 6.19
N ARG A 61 -28.30 18.63 7.19
CA ARG A 61 -29.23 19.74 7.39
C ARG A 61 -28.41 20.97 7.72
N LEU A 62 -28.24 21.84 6.74
CA LEU A 62 -27.71 23.18 6.95
C LEU A 62 -28.68 23.93 7.86
N ALA A 63 -28.42 23.95 9.16
CA ALA A 63 -29.14 24.79 10.09
C ALA A 63 -28.87 26.25 9.73
N SER A 64 -29.94 26.98 9.40
CA SER A 64 -29.92 28.37 9.02
C SER A 64 -29.22 29.22 10.10
N ARG A 65 -28.17 29.94 9.72
CA ARG A 65 -27.39 30.85 10.57
C ARG A 65 -28.20 31.97 11.27
N ARG A 66 -29.48 32.15 10.91
CA ARG A 66 -30.33 33.22 11.44
C ARG A 66 -30.98 32.95 12.81
N ARG A 67 -30.88 31.72 13.36
CA ARG A 67 -31.50 31.39 14.66
C ARG A 67 -30.51 31.37 15.84
N PHE A 68 -29.22 31.66 15.60
CA PHE A 68 -28.18 31.61 16.65
C PHE A 68 -27.93 32.96 17.37
N LEU A 69 -28.57 34.05 16.96
CA LEU A 69 -28.33 35.38 17.52
C LEU A 69 -29.39 35.83 18.55
N ALA A 70 -30.35 34.99 18.94
CA ALA A 70 -31.45 35.41 19.83
C ALA A 70 -31.50 34.71 21.20
N ALA A 71 -30.47 33.93 21.60
CA ALA A 71 -30.43 33.32 22.94
C ALA A 71 -29.10 33.67 23.61
N GLY A 72 -29.20 34.59 24.54
CA GLY A 72 -28.25 35.21 25.48
C GLY A 72 -26.94 34.52 25.79
N GLY A 73 -25.90 35.33 25.81
CA GLY A 73 -24.53 35.03 26.21
C GLY A 73 -24.41 34.45 27.63
N GLY A 74 -24.27 33.17 27.72
CA GLY A 74 -24.02 32.49 29.00
C GLY A 74 -23.39 31.11 28.90
N LEU A 75 -23.23 30.52 27.69
CA LEU A 75 -22.77 29.14 27.53
C LEU A 75 -21.51 28.97 26.62
N MET A 76 -20.80 30.06 26.33
CA MET A 76 -19.60 29.99 25.47
C MET A 76 -18.33 29.50 26.18
N ALA A 77 -18.31 29.43 27.52
CA ALA A 77 -17.12 28.96 28.23
C ALA A 77 -17.06 27.42 28.44
N ALA A 78 -18.20 26.72 28.41
CA ALA A 78 -18.24 25.26 28.58
C ALA A 78 -18.04 24.47 27.30
N GLY A 79 -18.30 25.07 26.11
CA GLY A 79 -18.18 24.42 24.81
C GLY A 79 -16.74 24.26 24.31
N LEU A 80 -15.83 25.15 24.69
CA LEU A 80 -14.42 25.09 24.28
C LEU A 80 -13.59 24.14 25.15
N ALA A 81 -13.99 23.87 26.39
CA ALA A 81 -13.30 22.91 27.24
C ALA A 81 -13.68 21.46 26.93
N GLY A 82 -14.86 21.20 26.37
CA GLY A 82 -15.33 19.86 26.01
C GLY A 82 -14.71 19.31 24.73
N VAL A 83 -14.29 20.15 23.79
CA VAL A 83 -13.64 19.74 22.53
C VAL A 83 -12.17 19.33 22.75
N ALA A 84 -11.53 19.82 23.82
CA ALA A 84 -10.15 19.48 24.15
C ALA A 84 -9.98 18.10 24.82
N PHE A 85 -11.08 17.45 25.23
CA PHE A 85 -11.07 16.17 25.95
C PHE A 85 -11.69 14.99 25.19
N LEU A 86 -12.09 15.16 23.95
CA LEU A 86 -12.34 14.01 23.07
C LEU A 86 -10.98 13.46 22.67
N PRO A 87 -10.56 12.26 23.15
CA PRO A 87 -9.40 11.61 22.60
C PRO A 87 -9.65 11.52 21.10
N SER A 88 -8.77 12.14 20.33
CA SER A 88 -8.89 12.22 18.86
C SER A 88 -9.07 10.79 18.31
N LEU A 89 -10.29 10.45 17.97
CA LEU A 89 -10.63 9.22 17.22
C LEU A 89 -10.05 9.27 15.81
N ALA A 90 -9.49 10.42 15.42
CA ALA A 90 -8.82 10.63 14.16
C ALA A 90 -7.52 9.81 14.11
N ARG A 91 -7.39 8.99 13.09
CA ARG A 91 -6.13 8.32 12.77
C ARG A 91 -5.19 9.35 12.15
N ALA A 92 -3.96 9.41 12.65
CA ALA A 92 -2.89 10.06 11.92
C ALA A 92 -2.58 9.23 10.65
N ARG A 93 -2.11 9.88 9.60
CA ARG A 93 -1.84 9.26 8.31
C ARG A 93 -0.57 9.82 7.69
N ALA A 94 0.21 8.94 7.07
CA ALA A 94 1.35 9.29 6.22
C ALA A 94 1.19 8.63 4.85
N ARG A 95 1.73 9.29 3.83
CA ARG A 95 1.76 8.78 2.46
C ARG A 95 3.10 9.12 1.83
N THR A 96 3.66 8.18 1.11
CA THR A 96 4.84 8.36 0.26
C THR A 96 4.44 8.23 -1.21
N GLY A 97 5.07 9.00 -2.07
CA GLY A 97 4.99 8.83 -3.52
C GLY A 97 5.97 7.79 -4.05
N VAL A 98 5.97 7.59 -5.37
CA VAL A 98 6.93 6.70 -6.05
C VAL A 98 8.35 7.20 -5.85
N GLY A 99 9.24 6.34 -5.33
CA GLY A 99 10.63 6.64 -4.99
C GLY A 99 10.81 7.41 -3.67
N GLU A 100 9.74 7.77 -2.98
CA GLU A 100 9.80 8.42 -1.67
C GLU A 100 9.91 7.40 -0.54
N HIS A 101 10.53 7.83 0.54
CA HIS A 101 10.70 7.08 1.77
C HIS A 101 10.52 8.03 2.96
N GLN A 102 9.82 7.59 4.00
CA GLN A 102 9.56 8.39 5.19
C GLN A 102 9.75 7.58 6.48
N ARG A 103 10.48 8.16 7.45
CA ARG A 103 10.62 7.58 8.80
C ARG A 103 9.83 8.40 9.79
N LEU A 104 9.17 7.72 10.73
CA LEU A 104 8.44 8.35 11.81
C LEU A 104 8.35 7.43 13.03
N SER A 105 8.11 8.02 14.21
CA SER A 105 7.99 7.30 15.49
C SER A 105 6.63 7.66 16.13
N PRO A 106 5.57 6.88 15.87
CA PRO A 106 4.21 7.17 16.36
C PRO A 106 4.05 7.11 17.87
N ALA A 107 4.90 6.32 18.54
CA ALA A 107 4.91 6.14 19.98
C ALA A 107 6.33 5.83 20.47
N LYS A 108 6.57 5.99 21.77
CA LYS A 108 7.88 5.66 22.36
C LYS A 108 8.21 4.17 22.14
N GLY A 109 9.36 3.91 21.52
CA GLY A 109 9.83 2.56 21.18
C GLY A 109 9.09 1.90 20.04
N LEU A 110 8.37 2.66 19.24
CA LEU A 110 7.77 2.22 17.99
C LEU A 110 8.25 3.09 16.84
N ASP A 111 9.01 2.50 15.92
CA ASP A 111 9.50 3.18 14.72
C ASP A 111 8.90 2.56 13.47
N LEU A 112 8.54 3.41 12.52
CA LEU A 112 8.03 3.05 11.21
C LEU A 112 8.92 3.66 10.13
N ASP A 113 9.42 2.82 9.22
CA ASP A 113 10.00 3.23 7.95
C ASP A 113 8.98 2.92 6.87
N ILE A 114 8.50 3.92 6.15
CA ILE A 114 7.48 3.79 5.11
C ILE A 114 8.15 3.82 3.75
N ASN A 115 7.97 2.75 2.97
CA ASN A 115 8.60 2.59 1.66
C ASN A 115 7.84 3.37 0.56
N THR A 116 8.32 3.26 -0.67
CA THR A 116 7.76 3.86 -1.88
C THR A 116 6.27 3.56 -2.04
N ASP A 117 5.50 4.54 -2.58
CA ASP A 117 4.09 4.43 -2.97
C ASP A 117 3.21 3.75 -1.91
N SER A 118 3.39 4.16 -0.65
CA SER A 118 2.75 3.55 0.51
C SER A 118 1.81 4.50 1.23
N THR A 119 0.81 3.93 1.88
CA THR A 119 -0.12 4.67 2.73
C THR A 119 -0.28 3.94 4.05
N VAL A 120 0.03 4.63 5.13
CA VAL A 120 -0.02 4.10 6.49
C VAL A 120 -0.84 5.04 7.36
N SER A 121 -1.72 4.49 8.16
CA SER A 121 -2.42 5.25 9.21
C SER A 121 -2.18 4.61 10.57
N TRP A 122 -2.25 5.42 11.62
CA TRP A 122 -2.07 4.91 12.98
C TRP A 122 -2.90 5.69 13.99
N ARG A 123 -3.10 5.06 15.13
CA ARG A 123 -3.69 5.67 16.31
C ARG A 123 -2.80 5.36 17.50
N SER A 124 -2.19 6.39 18.06
CA SER A 124 -1.40 6.28 19.27
C SER A 124 -2.30 6.24 20.49
N GLY A 125 -1.91 5.46 21.49
CA GLY A 125 -2.68 5.28 22.72
C GLY A 125 -2.01 4.26 23.64
N PRO A 126 -2.72 3.78 24.68
CA PRO A 126 -2.22 2.70 25.53
C PRO A 126 -1.85 1.44 24.72
N GLN A 127 -2.59 1.19 23.66
CA GLN A 127 -2.25 0.22 22.62
C GLN A 127 -2.25 0.93 21.28
N THR A 128 -1.05 1.03 20.69
CA THR A 128 -0.90 1.65 19.37
C THR A 128 -1.37 0.69 18.29
N ALA A 129 -2.15 1.20 17.33
CA ALA A 129 -2.58 0.44 16.19
C ALA A 129 -2.09 1.12 14.90
N VAL A 130 -1.54 0.32 13.99
CA VAL A 130 -1.00 0.71 12.69
C VAL A 130 -1.75 -0.05 11.61
N TRP A 131 -2.15 0.64 10.55
CA TRP A 131 -2.79 0.07 9.38
C TRP A 131 -1.95 0.37 8.15
N LEU A 132 -1.46 -0.68 7.50
CA LEU A 132 -0.89 -0.61 6.16
C LEU A 132 -2.03 -0.67 5.16
N GLU A 133 -2.41 0.47 4.60
CA GLU A 133 -3.52 0.58 3.66
C GLU A 133 -3.07 0.28 2.22
N ARG A 134 -1.79 0.54 1.92
CA ARG A 134 -1.14 0.28 0.63
C ARG A 134 0.37 0.25 0.80
N GLY A 135 1.04 -0.58 0.00
CA GLY A 135 2.49 -0.57 -0.15
C GLY A 135 3.22 -1.39 0.89
N GLU A 136 4.22 -0.79 1.54
CA GLU A 136 5.18 -1.49 2.38
C GLU A 136 5.73 -0.58 3.48
N LEU A 137 5.97 -1.15 4.64
CA LEU A 137 6.65 -0.50 5.76
C LEU A 137 7.56 -1.48 6.50
N ALA A 138 8.62 -0.97 7.11
CA ALA A 138 9.30 -1.68 8.19
C ALA A 138 8.81 -1.13 9.53
N LEU A 139 8.56 -2.03 10.48
CA LEU A 139 8.05 -1.73 11.80
C LEU A 139 9.02 -2.31 12.83
N ALA A 140 9.48 -1.47 13.75
CA ALA A 140 10.33 -1.88 14.86
C ALA A 140 9.65 -1.55 16.18
N VAL A 141 9.48 -2.55 17.04
CA VAL A 141 8.97 -2.43 18.41
C VAL A 141 10.10 -2.79 19.36
N ALA A 142 10.54 -1.80 20.15
CA ALA A 142 11.62 -2.00 21.12
C ALA A 142 11.18 -2.95 22.25
N PRO A 143 12.09 -3.78 22.80
CA PRO A 143 11.79 -4.58 23.99
C PRO A 143 11.28 -3.70 25.15
N GLY A 144 10.16 -4.11 25.75
CA GLY A 144 9.51 -3.36 26.84
C GLY A 144 8.66 -2.15 26.39
N ALA A 145 8.59 -1.85 25.11
CA ALA A 145 7.63 -0.88 24.59
C ALA A 145 6.21 -1.46 24.60
N SER A 146 5.21 -0.57 24.45
CA SER A 146 3.82 -1.02 24.29
C SER A 146 3.66 -1.80 23.00
N PRO A 147 3.01 -2.98 23.03
CA PRO A 147 2.74 -3.76 21.82
C PRO A 147 1.97 -2.96 20.77
N CYS A 148 2.29 -3.22 19.51
CA CYS A 148 1.67 -2.56 18.35
C CYS A 148 0.76 -3.54 17.61
N GLN A 149 -0.51 -3.19 17.44
CA GLN A 149 -1.41 -3.92 16.55
C GLN A 149 -1.13 -3.50 15.11
N LEU A 150 -0.71 -4.43 14.25
CA LEU A 150 -0.50 -4.23 12.82
C LEU A 150 -1.63 -4.88 12.04
N SER A 151 -2.21 -4.14 11.12
CA SER A 151 -3.27 -4.60 10.21
C SER A 151 -2.96 -4.18 8.78
N GLY A 152 -3.30 -5.04 7.81
CA GLY A 152 -3.19 -4.74 6.38
C GLY A 152 -4.00 -5.73 5.57
N GLY A 153 -4.87 -5.24 4.66
CA GLY A 153 -5.86 -6.09 4.01
C GLY A 153 -6.70 -6.82 5.05
N GLU A 154 -6.77 -8.14 4.94
CA GLU A 154 -7.46 -9.01 5.91
C GLU A 154 -6.52 -9.57 7.00
N GLY A 155 -5.21 -9.30 6.89
CA GLY A 155 -4.21 -9.75 7.85
C GLY A 155 -4.17 -8.87 9.09
N ARG A 156 -4.08 -9.50 10.29
CA ARG A 156 -3.93 -8.80 11.57
C ARG A 156 -3.13 -9.60 12.57
N LEU A 157 -2.25 -8.91 13.28
CA LEU A 157 -1.46 -9.48 14.38
C LEU A 157 -0.99 -8.37 15.32
N THR A 158 -0.56 -8.73 16.51
CA THR A 158 0.09 -7.82 17.46
C THR A 158 1.58 -8.10 17.50
N VAL A 159 2.40 -7.08 17.27
CA VAL A 159 3.86 -7.12 17.42
C VAL A 159 4.19 -6.69 18.84
N VAL A 160 4.82 -7.57 19.60
CA VAL A 160 5.22 -7.32 21.00
C VAL A 160 6.62 -6.72 21.04
N SER A 161 7.55 -7.26 20.26
CA SER A 161 8.91 -6.76 20.11
C SER A 161 9.55 -7.29 18.82
N GLY A 162 10.58 -6.61 18.33
CA GLY A 162 11.36 -7.02 17.16
C GLY A 162 11.17 -6.10 15.96
N THR A 163 11.88 -6.42 14.88
CA THR A 163 11.84 -5.69 13.62
C THR A 163 11.32 -6.57 12.51
N LEU A 164 10.27 -6.12 11.85
CA LEU A 164 9.71 -6.80 10.69
C LEU A 164 9.46 -5.85 9.53
N ASN A 165 9.54 -6.38 8.33
CA ASN A 165 9.05 -5.73 7.12
C ASN A 165 7.64 -6.23 6.84
N ALA A 166 6.72 -5.34 6.49
CA ALA A 166 5.34 -5.65 6.18
C ALA A 166 4.97 -5.09 4.81
N ARG A 167 4.47 -5.93 3.92
CA ARG A 167 4.05 -5.57 2.57
C ARG A 167 2.64 -6.08 2.30
N LEU A 168 1.80 -5.21 1.76
CA LEU A 168 0.46 -5.61 1.34
C LEU A 168 0.52 -6.25 -0.05
N ARG A 169 0.04 -7.48 -0.17
CA ARG A 169 -0.07 -8.24 -1.43
C ARG A 169 -1.53 -8.64 -1.64
N GLY A 170 -2.25 -7.84 -2.42
CA GLY A 170 -3.71 -7.97 -2.49
C GLY A 170 -4.31 -7.77 -1.09
N GLU A 171 -5.08 -8.74 -0.61
CA GLU A 171 -5.68 -8.73 0.72
C GLU A 171 -4.81 -9.41 1.80
N ALA A 172 -3.68 -9.99 1.42
CA ALA A 172 -2.76 -10.64 2.37
C ALA A 172 -1.70 -9.67 2.88
N LEU A 173 -1.38 -9.74 4.17
CA LEU A 173 -0.27 -9.05 4.79
C LEU A 173 0.93 -10.00 4.82
N ASP A 174 1.91 -9.72 3.95
CA ASP A 174 3.17 -10.45 3.85
C ASP A 174 4.20 -9.78 4.76
N LEU A 175 4.74 -10.54 5.70
CA LEU A 175 5.64 -10.08 6.75
C LEU A 175 6.94 -10.86 6.68
N MET A 176 8.05 -10.19 6.97
CA MET A 176 9.36 -10.84 7.10
C MET A 176 10.06 -10.34 8.35
N VAL A 177 10.52 -11.25 9.19
CA VAL A 177 11.34 -10.91 10.35
C VAL A 177 12.75 -10.58 9.89
N MET A 178 13.18 -9.33 10.15
CA MET A 178 14.40 -8.77 9.58
C MET A 178 15.64 -9.09 10.43
N GLU A 179 15.54 -8.88 11.73
CA GLU A 179 16.68 -9.02 12.65
C GLU A 179 16.25 -9.66 13.95
N GLY A 180 17.08 -10.57 14.47
CA GLY A 180 16.89 -11.18 15.79
C GLY A 180 15.58 -11.94 15.94
N ASP A 181 15.02 -11.86 17.13
CA ASP A 181 13.76 -12.49 17.49
C ASP A 181 12.63 -11.45 17.44
N CYS A 182 11.54 -11.81 16.78
CA CYS A 182 10.31 -11.02 16.77
C CYS A 182 9.23 -11.77 17.54
N VAL A 183 8.64 -11.13 18.54
CA VAL A 183 7.53 -11.70 19.30
C VAL A 183 6.22 -11.11 18.76
N ILE A 184 5.35 -11.98 18.28
CA ILE A 184 4.03 -11.60 17.76
C ILE A 184 2.92 -12.35 18.49
N ILE A 185 1.72 -11.81 18.45
CA ILE A 185 0.49 -12.49 18.85
C ILE A 185 -0.43 -12.53 17.62
N PRO A 186 -0.52 -13.68 16.92
CA PRO A 186 -1.38 -13.82 15.77
C PRO A 186 -2.86 -13.86 16.18
N GLU A 187 -3.73 -13.11 15.50
CA GLU A 187 -5.18 -13.17 15.75
C GLU A 187 -5.82 -14.44 15.19
N ARG A 188 -5.19 -15.06 14.20
CA ARG A 188 -5.62 -16.31 13.57
C ARG A 188 -4.66 -17.44 13.92
N THR A 189 -5.15 -18.67 13.86
CA THR A 189 -4.34 -19.86 14.11
C THR A 189 -3.11 -19.88 13.21
N PRO A 190 -1.89 -19.83 13.78
CA PRO A 190 -0.69 -19.92 12.97
C PRO A 190 -0.49 -21.35 12.45
N ILE A 191 -0.14 -21.45 11.18
CA ILE A 191 0.16 -22.71 10.49
C ILE A 191 1.63 -22.69 10.11
N PHE A 192 2.37 -23.68 10.58
CA PHE A 192 3.79 -23.87 10.27
C PHE A 192 3.93 -24.84 9.11
N GLU A 193 4.77 -24.52 8.15
CA GLU A 193 4.94 -25.32 6.94
C GLU A 193 5.36 -26.78 7.23
N ASN A 194 6.11 -27.00 8.33
CA ASN A 194 6.66 -28.33 8.68
C ASN A 194 6.34 -28.81 10.11
N SER A 195 5.49 -28.13 10.88
CA SER A 195 5.36 -28.38 12.32
C SER A 195 3.93 -28.31 12.87
N GLY A 196 2.92 -28.35 12.01
CA GLY A 196 1.53 -28.32 12.45
C GLY A 196 0.99 -26.91 12.76
N ALA A 197 -0.02 -26.80 13.63
CA ALA A 197 -0.69 -25.55 13.95
C ALA A 197 -0.33 -25.07 15.37
N GLY A 198 -0.15 -23.75 15.52
CA GLY A 198 -0.04 -23.08 16.81
C GLY A 198 -1.40 -22.70 17.37
N VAL A 199 -1.43 -21.81 18.36
CA VAL A 199 -2.65 -21.32 19.01
C VAL A 199 -2.81 -19.83 18.76
N ALA A 200 -3.96 -19.42 18.22
CA ALA A 200 -4.30 -18.01 18.07
C ALA A 200 -4.35 -17.30 19.43
N GLY A 201 -3.97 -16.03 19.45
CA GLY A 201 -3.97 -15.21 20.67
C GLY A 201 -2.84 -15.49 21.65
N ARG A 202 -1.93 -16.44 21.36
CA ARG A 202 -0.74 -16.70 22.20
C ARG A 202 0.52 -16.06 21.62
N PRO A 203 1.42 -15.53 22.46
CA PRO A 203 2.73 -15.05 21.98
C PRO A 203 3.51 -16.15 21.27
N LEU A 204 4.10 -15.79 20.15
CA LEU A 204 4.92 -16.64 19.31
C LEU A 204 6.21 -15.90 19.01
N THR A 205 7.35 -16.49 19.34
CA THR A 205 8.67 -15.96 18.99
C THR A 205 9.07 -16.51 17.62
N ILE A 206 9.36 -15.62 16.71
CA ILE A 206 9.78 -15.93 15.34
C ILE A 206 11.15 -15.33 15.13
N LYS A 207 12.09 -16.16 14.71
CA LYS A 207 13.47 -15.76 14.42
C LYS A 207 13.57 -15.10 13.05
N SER A 208 14.60 -14.28 12.85
CA SER A 208 15.03 -13.87 11.51
C SER A 208 15.17 -15.09 10.58
N GLY A 209 14.96 -14.88 9.29
CA GLY A 209 14.90 -15.99 8.32
C GLY A 209 13.53 -16.67 8.25
N HIS A 210 12.47 -16.01 8.71
CA HIS A 210 11.11 -16.49 8.53
C HIS A 210 10.21 -15.38 7.95
N ALA A 211 9.33 -15.80 7.04
CA ALA A 211 8.24 -14.99 6.53
C ALA A 211 6.90 -15.46 7.09
N ILE A 212 5.99 -14.53 7.23
CA ILE A 212 4.65 -14.72 7.77
C ILE A 212 3.66 -14.16 6.75
N MET A 213 2.72 -14.95 6.30
CA MET A 213 1.59 -14.47 5.50
C MET A 213 0.33 -14.50 6.35
N ALA A 214 -0.19 -13.33 6.68
CA ALA A 214 -1.42 -13.18 7.43
C ALA A 214 -2.60 -12.84 6.49
N THR A 215 -3.65 -13.65 6.57
CA THR A 215 -4.88 -13.53 5.79
C THR A 215 -6.11 -13.52 6.72
N ALA A 216 -7.31 -13.42 6.16
CA ALA A 216 -8.57 -13.54 6.91
C ALA A 216 -8.70 -14.87 7.68
N THR A 217 -8.14 -15.94 7.14
CA THR A 217 -8.39 -17.31 7.65
C THR A 217 -7.23 -17.93 8.39
N ALA A 218 -5.99 -17.52 8.09
CA ALA A 218 -4.80 -18.15 8.65
C ALA A 218 -3.60 -17.22 8.73
N THR A 219 -2.68 -17.54 9.61
CA THR A 219 -1.32 -17.00 9.66
C THR A 219 -0.35 -18.12 9.29
N ARG A 220 0.29 -18.02 8.11
CA ARG A 220 1.23 -19.05 7.63
C ARG A 220 2.67 -18.60 7.86
N LEU A 221 3.49 -19.48 8.43
CA LEU A 221 4.91 -19.27 8.63
C LEU A 221 5.70 -20.17 7.70
N ARG A 222 6.73 -19.62 7.06
CA ARG A 222 7.67 -20.35 6.23
C ARG A 222 9.11 -19.87 6.49
N PRO A 223 10.11 -20.74 6.40
CA PRO A 223 11.49 -20.29 6.38
C PRO A 223 11.81 -19.56 5.08
N VAL A 224 12.75 -18.62 5.14
CA VAL A 224 13.32 -17.93 3.98
C VAL A 224 14.84 -17.88 4.14
N ASN A 225 15.56 -17.77 3.03
CA ASN A 225 17.02 -17.66 3.07
C ASN A 225 17.48 -16.22 3.38
N GLU A 226 18.76 -16.06 3.69
CA GLU A 226 19.34 -14.74 4.01
C GLU A 226 19.28 -13.77 2.83
N GLY A 227 19.40 -14.28 1.60
CA GLY A 227 19.26 -13.47 0.39
C GLY A 227 17.86 -12.87 0.23
N ASP A 228 16.81 -13.62 0.59
CA ASP A 228 15.43 -13.10 0.59
C ASP A 228 15.23 -12.03 1.67
N VAL A 229 15.86 -12.19 2.85
CA VAL A 229 15.82 -11.17 3.91
C VAL A 229 16.54 -9.90 3.44
N ALA A 230 17.73 -10.04 2.85
CA ALA A 230 18.50 -8.93 2.32
C ALA A 230 17.75 -8.21 1.19
N PHE A 231 17.18 -8.95 0.25
CA PHE A 231 16.35 -8.42 -0.84
C PHE A 231 15.15 -7.62 -0.31
N THR A 232 14.44 -8.18 0.69
CA THR A 232 13.26 -7.52 1.28
C THR A 232 13.62 -6.26 2.07
N GLY A 233 14.78 -6.23 2.74
CA GLY A 233 15.15 -5.15 3.66
C GLY A 233 16.04 -4.06 3.06
N GLY A 234 16.66 -4.29 1.90
CA GLY A 234 17.65 -3.41 1.29
C GLY A 234 17.12 -1.99 1.01
N TRP A 235 15.83 -1.87 0.74
CA TRP A 235 15.19 -0.58 0.47
C TRP A 235 15.35 0.45 1.62
N ARG A 236 15.51 0.01 2.87
CA ARG A 236 15.75 0.89 4.01
C ARG A 236 17.07 1.66 3.91
N GLN A 237 18.03 1.11 3.17
CA GLN A 237 19.29 1.74 2.81
C GLN A 237 19.26 2.36 1.40
N GLY A 238 18.13 2.28 0.69
CA GLY A 238 17.99 2.72 -0.69
C GLY A 238 18.62 1.76 -1.70
N GLU A 239 18.78 0.50 -1.32
CA GLU A 239 19.39 -0.55 -2.13
C GLU A 239 18.39 -1.62 -2.54
N LEU A 240 18.56 -2.15 -3.74
CA LEU A 240 18.05 -3.42 -4.19
C LEU A 240 19.19 -4.44 -4.12
N ILE A 241 19.08 -5.40 -3.22
CA ILE A 241 20.09 -6.42 -2.98
C ILE A 241 19.61 -7.71 -3.63
N LEU A 242 20.34 -8.17 -4.65
CA LEU A 242 20.03 -9.39 -5.39
C LEU A 242 21.04 -10.47 -5.01
N ASP A 243 20.54 -11.64 -4.66
CA ASP A 243 21.31 -12.84 -4.33
C ASP A 243 20.62 -14.08 -4.93
N GLY A 244 20.66 -14.17 -6.28
CA GLY A 244 20.02 -15.23 -7.03
C GLY A 244 18.56 -14.97 -7.43
N GLN A 245 17.99 -13.79 -7.18
CA GLN A 245 16.67 -13.42 -7.68
C GLN A 245 16.69 -13.34 -9.21
N THR A 246 15.53 -13.59 -9.83
CA THR A 246 15.40 -13.53 -11.29
C THR A 246 15.30 -12.09 -11.78
N LEU A 247 15.65 -11.87 -13.06
CA LEU A 247 15.51 -10.56 -13.70
C LEU A 247 14.06 -10.06 -13.64
N GLY A 248 13.07 -10.94 -13.85
CA GLY A 248 11.67 -10.59 -13.68
C GLY A 248 11.37 -10.03 -12.30
N THR A 249 11.81 -10.74 -11.24
CA THR A 249 11.66 -10.27 -9.84
C THR A 249 12.37 -8.95 -9.58
N ALA A 250 13.58 -8.77 -10.11
CA ALA A 250 14.35 -7.55 -9.94
C ALA A 250 13.67 -6.35 -10.65
N VAL A 251 13.16 -6.55 -11.86
CA VAL A 251 12.44 -5.53 -12.63
C VAL A 251 11.11 -5.15 -11.95
N ASP A 252 10.36 -6.13 -11.45
CA ASP A 252 9.14 -5.85 -10.68
C ASP A 252 9.43 -5.00 -9.44
N GLU A 253 10.53 -5.29 -8.74
CA GLU A 253 10.91 -4.50 -7.57
C GLU A 253 11.39 -3.11 -7.97
N TYR A 254 12.21 -2.95 -9.02
CA TYR A 254 12.62 -1.64 -9.53
C TYR A 254 11.43 -0.77 -9.94
N ASN A 255 10.45 -1.35 -10.63
CA ASN A 255 9.27 -0.65 -11.12
C ASN A 255 8.39 -0.05 -10.01
N ARG A 256 8.64 -0.40 -8.76
CA ARG A 256 8.01 0.25 -7.60
C ARG A 256 8.61 1.62 -7.28
N TYR A 257 9.88 1.82 -7.63
CA TYR A 257 10.65 3.04 -7.29
C TYR A 257 10.78 4.00 -8.46
N LEU A 258 10.53 3.53 -9.67
CA LEU A 258 10.75 4.29 -10.89
C LEU A 258 9.44 4.85 -11.45
N LYS A 259 9.49 6.11 -11.91
CA LYS A 259 8.41 6.70 -12.71
C LYS A 259 8.38 6.15 -14.13
N GLN A 260 9.56 5.87 -14.68
CA GLN A 260 9.75 5.25 -16.00
C GLN A 260 9.96 3.76 -15.80
N ARG A 261 9.09 2.96 -16.35
CA ARG A 261 9.09 1.51 -16.14
C ARG A 261 10.19 0.84 -16.95
N ILE A 262 10.73 -0.22 -16.38
CA ILE A 262 11.54 -1.21 -17.07
C ILE A 262 10.60 -2.32 -17.56
N VAL A 263 10.72 -2.69 -18.83
CA VAL A 263 9.92 -3.76 -19.46
C VAL A 263 10.87 -4.78 -20.06
N ILE A 264 10.60 -6.05 -19.82
CA ILE A 264 11.33 -7.17 -20.45
C ILE A 264 10.56 -7.55 -21.74
N ALA A 265 11.17 -7.25 -22.89
CA ALA A 265 10.56 -7.55 -24.18
C ALA A 265 10.75 -9.03 -24.61
N ASP A 266 11.83 -9.66 -24.16
CA ASP A 266 12.10 -11.08 -24.40
C ASP A 266 11.78 -11.91 -23.13
N PRO A 267 10.72 -12.75 -23.12
CA PRO A 267 10.34 -13.52 -21.95
C PRO A 267 11.43 -14.50 -21.44
N GLN A 268 12.38 -14.90 -22.31
CA GLN A 268 13.48 -15.77 -21.90
C GLN A 268 14.42 -15.10 -20.89
N LEU A 269 14.46 -13.77 -20.90
CA LEU A 269 15.28 -12.99 -19.96
C LEU A 269 14.70 -13.01 -18.53
N GLU A 270 13.40 -13.22 -18.36
CA GLU A 270 12.76 -13.17 -17.03
C GLU A 270 13.40 -14.12 -16.02
N SER A 271 13.90 -15.27 -16.47
CA SER A 271 14.48 -16.32 -15.64
C SER A 271 15.97 -16.13 -15.32
N VAL A 272 16.63 -15.14 -15.92
CA VAL A 272 18.06 -14.86 -15.69
C VAL A 272 18.28 -14.53 -14.22
N ARG A 273 19.18 -15.25 -13.57
CA ARG A 273 19.50 -15.03 -12.15
C ARG A 273 20.57 -13.99 -11.97
N LEU A 274 20.36 -13.13 -11.01
CA LEU A 274 21.17 -11.93 -10.77
C LEU A 274 21.72 -11.90 -9.36
N GLY A 275 22.89 -11.27 -9.22
CA GLY A 275 23.50 -10.93 -7.93
C GLY A 275 24.05 -9.52 -7.97
N GLY A 276 24.09 -8.86 -6.82
CA GLY A 276 24.66 -7.51 -6.71
C GLY A 276 23.81 -6.58 -5.83
N ARG A 277 24.35 -5.38 -5.63
CA ARG A 277 23.67 -4.30 -4.90
C ARG A 277 23.53 -3.10 -5.80
N PHE A 278 22.34 -2.56 -5.89
CA PHE A 278 22.01 -1.49 -6.81
C PHE A 278 21.15 -0.44 -6.12
N ASN A 279 21.26 0.81 -6.55
CA ASN A 279 20.45 1.90 -6.01
C ASN A 279 19.01 1.82 -6.50
N THR A 280 18.02 1.85 -5.59
CA THR A 280 16.59 1.74 -5.95
C THR A 280 16.08 2.93 -6.77
N ARG A 281 16.67 4.12 -6.64
CA ARG A 281 16.22 5.35 -7.31
C ARG A 281 16.95 5.62 -8.64
N ASN A 282 18.11 5.00 -8.83
CA ASN A 282 18.88 5.10 -10.07
C ASN A 282 19.21 3.71 -10.58
N PRO A 283 18.55 3.23 -11.64
CA PRO A 283 18.80 1.91 -12.21
C PRO A 283 20.01 1.84 -13.15
N ASP A 284 20.74 2.92 -13.38
CA ASP A 284 21.78 2.96 -14.43
C ASP A 284 22.89 1.93 -14.21
N ASP A 285 23.34 1.74 -12.96
CA ASP A 285 24.34 0.71 -12.63
C ASP A 285 23.80 -0.69 -12.86
N PHE A 286 22.53 -0.92 -12.53
CA PHE A 286 21.83 -2.18 -12.80
C PHE A 286 21.73 -2.46 -14.29
N LEU A 287 21.30 -1.48 -15.08
CA LEU A 287 21.15 -1.60 -16.54
C LEU A 287 22.53 -1.80 -17.21
N SER A 288 23.56 -1.13 -16.71
CA SER A 288 24.93 -1.29 -17.18
C SER A 288 25.46 -2.71 -16.88
N ALA A 289 25.18 -3.24 -15.67
CA ALA A 289 25.55 -4.59 -15.29
C ALA A 289 24.83 -5.66 -16.13
N LEU A 290 23.56 -5.45 -16.48
CA LEU A 290 22.81 -6.34 -17.38
C LEU A 290 23.44 -6.39 -18.78
N ASN A 291 23.82 -5.25 -19.30
CA ASN A 291 24.48 -5.18 -20.62
C ASN A 291 25.85 -5.84 -20.58
N ALA A 292 26.72 -5.47 -19.63
CA ALA A 292 28.08 -5.96 -19.57
C ALA A 292 28.18 -7.45 -19.18
N GLY A 293 27.33 -7.93 -18.26
CA GLY A 293 27.41 -9.29 -17.72
C GLY A 293 26.60 -10.32 -18.49
N PHE A 294 25.52 -9.91 -19.13
CA PHE A 294 24.55 -10.84 -19.75
C PHE A 294 24.28 -10.51 -21.24
N GLY A 295 24.85 -9.44 -21.79
CA GLY A 295 24.62 -9.01 -23.16
C GLY A 295 23.17 -8.56 -23.41
N ILE A 296 22.46 -8.13 -22.35
CA ILE A 296 21.10 -7.63 -22.46
C ILE A 296 21.15 -6.19 -22.97
N HIS A 297 20.51 -5.92 -24.08
CA HIS A 297 20.43 -4.59 -24.65
C HIS A 297 19.38 -3.75 -23.94
N VAL A 298 19.73 -2.49 -23.69
CA VAL A 298 18.87 -1.50 -23.03
C VAL A 298 18.47 -0.46 -24.07
N LEU A 299 17.20 -0.42 -24.40
CA LEU A 299 16.61 0.57 -25.29
C LEU A 299 15.74 1.53 -24.47
N ARG A 300 15.65 2.79 -24.92
CA ARG A 300 14.71 3.76 -24.33
C ARG A 300 13.76 4.21 -25.43
N ASP A 301 12.48 4.07 -25.18
CA ASP A 301 11.48 4.55 -26.12
C ASP A 301 11.26 6.08 -25.98
N PRO A 302 10.53 6.73 -26.90
CA PRO A 302 10.22 8.16 -26.82
C PRO A 302 9.39 8.56 -25.59
N SER A 303 8.69 7.63 -24.93
CA SER A 303 7.95 7.87 -23.69
C SER A 303 8.85 7.82 -22.45
N GLY A 304 10.09 7.38 -22.62
CA GLY A 304 11.08 7.17 -21.58
C GLY A 304 11.02 5.80 -20.93
N GLU A 305 10.21 4.88 -21.43
CA GLU A 305 10.17 3.48 -20.97
C GLU A 305 11.50 2.79 -21.31
N ILE A 306 12.00 1.98 -20.40
CA ILE A 306 13.26 1.24 -20.53
C ILE A 306 12.93 -0.19 -20.96
N ILE A 307 13.40 -0.59 -22.15
CA ILE A 307 13.10 -1.88 -22.76
C ILE A 307 14.35 -2.75 -22.73
N LEU A 308 14.23 -3.94 -22.12
CA LEU A 308 15.28 -4.95 -22.08
C LEU A 308 15.04 -6.00 -23.17
N THR A 309 16.03 -6.24 -24.01
CA THR A 309 15.99 -7.21 -25.12
C THR A 309 17.30 -7.96 -25.23
N LYS A 310 17.30 -9.08 -25.93
CA LYS A 310 18.51 -9.86 -26.21
C LYS A 310 19.25 -9.32 -27.42
#